data_44e1ea0aef9247a38ddfe4be168e8e05
#
_entry.id   44e1ea0aef9247a38ddfe4be168e8e05
#
_cell.length_a   1.000
_cell.length_b   1.000
_cell.length_c   1.000
_cell.angle_alpha   90.00
_cell.angle_beta   90.00
_cell.angle_gamma   90.00
#
_symmetry.space_group_name_H-M   'P 1'
#
loop_
_entity.id
_entity.type
_entity.pdbx_description
1 polymer ?
#
loop_
_entity_poly.entity_id
_entity_poly.type
_entity_poly.pdbx_seq_one_letter_code
_entity_poly.pdbx_strand_id
1 'polypeptide(L)'
;LEQSTDILILALLDNEKKIVIVDKNKLRILDENKTITGQSVNDIKSEKLLISKNEIIESKEFDFAEFYSMLFTLAKCAESVGIASTVLKMTIEYVKNREQFNKTLASFQAIQHSASDMYTKLSETREFVRYCSKLSIDDKNMKKYVSLAKIKCDEELSKIAWNSHQIHGAIGFTWDYGLHLMTRKLLLNKSLNGDSLLHSEIQLQ
;
A
#
# COMPACT_ATOMS: atom_id res chain seq x y z
N LEU A 1 -17.07 7.90 1.49
CA LEU A 1 -18.42 7.62 0.98
C LEU A 1 -19.48 8.65 1.37
N GLU A 2 -19.32 9.39 2.47
CA GLU A 2 -20.37 10.30 2.95
C GLU A 2 -20.62 11.51 2.03
N GLN A 3 -19.65 11.93 1.24
CA GLN A 3 -19.73 13.14 0.40
C GLN A 3 -19.84 12.88 -1.11
N SER A 4 -19.72 11.65 -1.58
CA SER A 4 -19.83 11.33 -3.00
C SER A 4 -21.26 10.91 -3.37
N THR A 5 -21.72 11.34 -4.54
CA THR A 5 -23.00 10.92 -5.15
C THR A 5 -22.82 9.62 -5.94
N ASP A 6 -21.67 9.45 -6.57
CA ASP A 6 -21.34 8.31 -7.43
C ASP A 6 -20.10 7.59 -6.93
N ILE A 7 -20.05 6.29 -7.15
CA ILE A 7 -18.96 5.39 -6.77
C ILE A 7 -18.45 4.69 -8.02
N LEU A 8 -17.13 4.67 -8.18
CA LEU A 8 -16.45 3.86 -9.18
C LEU A 8 -16.23 2.45 -8.61
N ILE A 9 -16.73 1.45 -9.32
CA ILE A 9 -16.61 0.04 -8.93
C ILE A 9 -15.89 -0.71 -10.04
N LEU A 10 -14.86 -1.48 -9.67
CA LEU A 10 -14.30 -2.49 -10.55
C LEU A 10 -15.18 -3.74 -10.45
N ALA A 11 -15.93 -4.03 -11.51
CA ALA A 11 -16.87 -5.12 -11.58
C ALA A 11 -16.45 -6.16 -12.62
N LEU A 12 -16.89 -7.39 -12.42
CA LEU A 12 -16.78 -8.46 -13.42
C LEU A 12 -18.11 -8.54 -14.17
N LEU A 13 -18.12 -8.11 -15.42
CA LEU A 13 -19.25 -8.17 -16.32
C LEU A 13 -18.92 -9.11 -17.49
N ASP A 14 -19.71 -10.13 -17.69
CA ASP A 14 -19.51 -11.14 -18.76
C ASP A 14 -18.07 -11.74 -18.76
N ASN A 15 -17.52 -12.02 -17.57
CA ASN A 15 -16.14 -12.46 -17.34
C ASN A 15 -15.04 -11.43 -17.68
N GLU A 16 -15.38 -10.20 -17.98
CA GLU A 16 -14.43 -9.09 -18.19
C GLU A 16 -14.44 -8.12 -17.03
N LYS A 17 -13.28 -7.66 -16.62
CA LYS A 17 -13.16 -6.60 -15.61
C LYS A 17 -13.49 -5.26 -16.25
N LYS A 18 -14.49 -4.57 -15.73
CA LYS A 18 -14.92 -3.24 -16.22
C LYS A 18 -15.04 -2.27 -15.05
N ILE A 19 -14.82 -1.00 -15.32
CA ILE A 19 -15.10 0.06 -14.34
C ILE A 19 -16.52 0.55 -14.61
N VAL A 20 -17.34 0.57 -13.56
CA VAL A 20 -18.72 1.06 -13.62
C VAL A 20 -18.92 2.23 -12.65
N ILE A 21 -19.69 3.20 -13.08
CA ILE A 21 -20.14 4.32 -12.25
C ILE A 21 -21.49 3.94 -11.67
N VAL A 22 -21.61 3.94 -10.36
CA VAL A 22 -22.84 3.54 -9.67
C VAL A 22 -23.27 4.64 -8.73
N ASP A 23 -24.53 5.08 -8.84
CA ASP A 23 -25.13 5.96 -7.85
C ASP A 23 -25.13 5.28 -6.47
N LYS A 24 -24.58 5.95 -5.48
CA LYS A 24 -24.50 5.46 -4.10
C LYS A 24 -25.83 5.00 -3.54
N ASN A 25 -26.94 5.66 -3.93
CA ASN A 25 -28.27 5.33 -3.45
C ASN A 25 -28.79 3.97 -3.95
N LYS A 26 -28.18 3.42 -5.00
CA LYS A 26 -28.48 2.08 -5.52
C LYS A 26 -27.76 0.97 -4.72
N LEU A 27 -26.89 1.33 -3.79
CA LEU A 27 -26.07 0.41 -3.02
C LEU A 27 -26.52 0.35 -1.56
N ARG A 28 -26.63 -0.86 -1.02
CA ARG A 28 -26.90 -1.07 0.41
C ARG A 28 -25.61 -1.41 1.13
N ILE A 29 -25.30 -0.63 2.15
CA ILE A 29 -24.21 -0.96 3.09
C ILE A 29 -24.73 -2.07 4.00
N LEU A 30 -24.02 -3.20 4.05
CA LEU A 30 -24.36 -4.34 4.88
C LEU A 30 -23.75 -4.21 6.27
N ASP A 31 -22.46 -3.99 6.33
CA ASP A 31 -21.70 -3.91 7.57
C ASP A 31 -20.70 -2.75 7.51
N GLU A 32 -20.59 -2.04 8.62
CA GLU A 32 -19.55 -1.05 8.83
C GLU A 32 -18.42 -1.70 9.65
N ASN A 33 -17.36 -2.05 8.96
CA ASN A 33 -16.16 -2.61 9.57
C ASN A 33 -15.05 -1.57 9.65
N LYS A 34 -14.08 -1.82 10.51
CA LYS A 34 -12.86 -1.02 10.58
C LYS A 34 -11.64 -1.86 10.24
N THR A 35 -10.77 -1.31 9.42
CA THR A 35 -9.45 -1.89 9.17
C THR A 35 -8.59 -1.89 10.43
N ILE A 36 -7.47 -2.60 10.40
CA ILE A 36 -6.45 -2.55 11.47
C ILE A 36 -5.91 -1.14 11.74
N THR A 37 -6.12 -0.20 10.82
CA THR A 37 -5.74 1.22 10.96
C THR A 37 -6.90 2.11 11.43
N GLY A 38 -8.07 1.53 11.70
CA GLY A 38 -9.26 2.25 12.14
C GLY A 38 -10.04 2.95 11.01
N GLN A 39 -9.64 2.77 9.74
CA GLN A 39 -10.39 3.29 8.59
C GLN A 39 -11.67 2.49 8.40
N SER A 40 -12.78 3.16 8.13
CA SER A 40 -14.05 2.49 7.82
C SER A 40 -13.95 1.76 6.49
N VAL A 41 -14.37 0.50 6.50
CA VAL A 41 -14.54 -0.35 5.32
C VAL A 41 -15.93 -0.92 5.37
N ASN A 42 -16.66 -0.78 4.29
CA ASN A 42 -18.06 -1.18 4.23
C ASN A 42 -18.22 -2.30 3.21
N ASP A 43 -18.87 -3.36 3.60
CA ASP A 43 -19.36 -4.36 2.68
C ASP A 43 -20.62 -3.82 2.00
N ILE A 44 -20.63 -3.87 0.67
CA ILE A 44 -21.70 -3.31 -0.15
C ILE A 44 -22.40 -4.45 -0.88
N LYS A 45 -23.71 -4.49 -0.81
CA LYS A 45 -24.55 -5.39 -1.59
C LYS A 45 -25.50 -4.61 -2.47
N SER A 46 -25.72 -5.10 -3.68
CA SER A 46 -26.79 -4.66 -4.55
C SER A 46 -27.64 -5.86 -4.98
N GLU A 47 -28.97 -5.71 -4.86
CA GLU A 47 -29.93 -6.76 -5.25
C GLU A 47 -30.40 -6.52 -6.66
N LYS A 48 -29.86 -6.64 -7.72
CA LYS A 48 -30.25 -6.32 -9.11
C LYS A 48 -29.82 -4.91 -9.54
N LEU A 49 -28.52 -4.69 -9.49
CA LEU A 49 -27.94 -3.49 -10.07
C LEU A 49 -28.07 -3.57 -11.60
N LEU A 50 -29.02 -2.82 -12.16
CA LEU A 50 -29.10 -2.64 -13.60
C LEU A 50 -28.10 -1.56 -13.99
N ILE A 51 -27.09 -1.94 -14.76
CA ILE A 51 -26.04 -1.04 -15.25
C ILE A 51 -26.35 -0.74 -16.71
N SER A 52 -26.51 0.53 -17.04
CA SER A 52 -26.66 1.01 -18.40
C SER A 52 -25.30 1.12 -19.09
N LYS A 53 -25.25 1.08 -20.42
CA LYS A 53 -24.00 1.23 -21.18
C LYS A 53 -23.26 2.54 -20.86
N ASN A 54 -23.98 3.59 -20.53
CA ASN A 54 -23.41 4.90 -20.19
C ASN A 54 -22.75 4.95 -18.79
N GLU A 55 -23.03 3.96 -17.94
CA GLU A 55 -22.43 3.79 -16.61
C GLU A 55 -21.17 2.92 -16.67
N ILE A 56 -20.84 2.34 -17.84
CA ILE A 56 -19.64 1.53 -18.05
C ILE A 56 -18.57 2.40 -18.69
N ILE A 57 -17.38 2.46 -18.04
CA ILE A 57 -16.20 3.10 -18.62
C ILE A 57 -15.43 2.04 -19.40
N GLU A 58 -15.50 2.11 -20.70
CA GLU A 58 -14.78 1.18 -21.59
C GLU A 58 -14.22 1.91 -22.82
N SER A 59 -13.14 1.38 -23.37
CA SER A 59 -12.59 1.75 -24.67
C SER A 59 -12.16 0.48 -25.40
N LYS A 60 -12.24 0.51 -26.73
CA LYS A 60 -11.75 -0.59 -27.56
C LYS A 60 -10.21 -0.63 -27.64
N GLU A 61 -9.56 0.49 -27.38
CA GLU A 61 -8.12 0.67 -27.52
C GLU A 61 -7.38 0.62 -26.19
N PHE A 62 -8.12 0.71 -25.06
CA PHE A 62 -7.52 0.90 -23.74
C PHE A 62 -8.28 0.15 -22.64
N ASP A 63 -7.58 -0.72 -21.91
CA ASP A 63 -8.13 -1.42 -20.74
C ASP A 63 -8.06 -0.51 -19.50
N PHE A 64 -9.12 0.26 -19.29
CA PHE A 64 -9.25 1.13 -18.11
C PHE A 64 -9.22 0.36 -16.80
N ALA A 65 -9.71 -0.87 -16.75
CA ALA A 65 -9.75 -1.65 -15.51
C ALA A 65 -8.34 -2.10 -15.11
N GLU A 66 -7.55 -2.57 -16.06
CA GLU A 66 -6.15 -2.92 -15.83
C GLU A 66 -5.33 -1.70 -15.45
N PHE A 67 -5.47 -0.61 -16.19
CA PHE A 67 -4.77 0.65 -15.89
C PHE A 67 -5.10 1.18 -14.50
N TYR A 68 -6.38 1.22 -14.12
CA TYR A 68 -6.80 1.65 -12.78
C TYR A 68 -6.19 0.77 -11.68
N SER A 69 -6.18 -0.55 -11.89
CA SER A 69 -5.55 -1.49 -10.95
C SER A 69 -4.05 -1.23 -10.79
N MET A 70 -3.33 -0.99 -11.89
CA MET A 70 -1.90 -0.64 -11.86
C MET A 70 -1.65 0.69 -11.15
N LEU A 71 -2.43 1.72 -11.48
CA LEU A 71 -2.32 3.04 -10.85
C LEU A 71 -2.58 2.97 -9.34
N PHE A 72 -3.62 2.24 -8.93
CA PHE A 72 -3.93 2.02 -7.52
C PHE A 72 -2.78 1.30 -6.80
N THR A 73 -2.24 0.24 -7.39
CA THR A 73 -1.09 -0.49 -6.85
C THR A 73 0.12 0.42 -6.68
N LEU A 74 0.45 1.20 -7.70
CA LEU A 74 1.59 2.12 -7.66
C LEU A 74 1.40 3.23 -6.61
N ALA A 75 0.18 3.77 -6.48
CA ALA A 75 -0.15 4.73 -5.45
C ALA A 75 0.03 4.15 -4.03
N LYS A 76 -0.36 2.89 -3.82
CA LYS A 76 -0.15 2.19 -2.54
C LYS A 76 1.32 1.89 -2.28
N CYS A 77 2.11 1.59 -3.30
CA CYS A 77 3.57 1.48 -3.17
C CYS A 77 4.20 2.83 -2.75
N ALA A 78 3.79 3.92 -3.37
CA ALA A 78 4.28 5.25 -3.02
C ALA A 78 3.90 5.67 -1.60
N GLU A 79 2.66 5.42 -1.17
CA GLU A 79 2.21 5.61 0.21
C GLU A 79 3.08 4.80 1.18
N SER A 80 3.33 3.53 0.89
CA SER A 80 4.14 2.64 1.72
C SER A 80 5.59 3.13 1.86
N VAL A 81 6.20 3.61 0.79
CA VAL A 81 7.53 4.24 0.82
C VAL A 81 7.54 5.47 1.74
N GLY A 82 6.51 6.33 1.68
CA GLY A 82 6.37 7.48 2.55
C GLY A 82 6.26 7.09 4.02
N ILE A 83 5.45 6.10 4.33
CA ILE A 83 5.28 5.56 5.68
C ILE A 83 6.59 4.96 6.20
N ALA A 84 7.25 4.11 5.42
CA ALA A 84 8.52 3.51 5.81
C ALA A 84 9.62 4.55 6.03
N SER A 85 9.61 5.64 5.26
CA SER A 85 10.50 6.80 5.46
C SER A 85 10.27 7.45 6.82
N THR A 86 9.02 7.62 7.22
CA THR A 86 8.64 8.16 8.53
C THR A 86 9.06 7.21 9.65
N VAL A 87 8.80 5.91 9.50
CA VAL A 87 9.20 4.87 10.46
C VAL A 87 10.71 4.88 10.69
N LEU A 88 11.50 4.94 9.61
CA LEU A 88 12.97 5.00 9.70
C LEU A 88 13.42 6.30 10.41
N LYS A 89 12.82 7.45 10.07
CA LYS A 89 13.13 8.72 10.72
C LYS A 89 12.85 8.65 12.23
N MET A 90 11.70 8.16 12.64
CA MET A 90 11.34 7.96 14.07
C MET A 90 12.37 7.05 14.75
N THR A 91 12.80 5.99 14.09
CA THR A 91 13.79 5.04 14.63
C THR A 91 15.14 5.70 14.82
N ILE A 92 15.61 6.48 13.86
CA ILE A 92 16.88 7.21 13.95
C ILE A 92 16.84 8.26 15.07
N GLU A 93 15.75 9.00 15.21
CA GLU A 93 15.56 9.97 16.29
C GLU A 93 15.54 9.29 17.67
N TYR A 94 14.86 8.15 17.76
CA TYR A 94 14.81 7.37 19.01
C TYR A 94 16.19 6.92 19.45
N VAL A 95 16.98 6.28 18.56
CA VAL A 95 18.30 5.74 18.93
C VAL A 95 19.33 6.83 19.27
N LYS A 96 19.18 8.04 18.73
CA LYS A 96 20.02 9.19 19.07
C LYS A 96 19.76 9.73 20.47
N ASN A 97 18.52 9.64 20.94
CA ASN A 97 18.10 10.22 22.20
C ASN A 97 18.00 9.19 23.34
N ARG A 98 17.86 7.92 23.02
CA ARG A 98 17.71 6.85 24.02
C ARG A 98 19.08 6.39 24.51
N GLU A 99 19.28 6.48 25.81
CA GLU A 99 20.49 5.99 26.47
C GLU A 99 20.23 4.64 27.16
N GLN A 100 21.16 3.72 27.00
CA GLN A 100 21.28 2.45 27.73
C GLN A 100 22.76 2.09 27.87
N PHE A 101 23.12 1.45 28.98
CA PHE A 101 24.52 1.06 29.25
C PHE A 101 25.48 2.26 29.19
N ASN A 102 25.05 3.42 29.75
CA ASN A 102 25.80 4.69 29.83
C ASN A 102 26.18 5.33 28.49
N LYS A 103 25.46 5.00 27.42
CA LYS A 103 25.66 5.59 26.09
C LYS A 103 24.37 5.53 25.25
N THR A 104 24.30 6.35 24.22
CA THR A 104 23.16 6.34 23.30
C THR A 104 23.08 5.04 22.51
N LEU A 105 21.86 4.60 22.16
CA LEU A 105 21.68 3.41 21.31
C LEU A 105 22.37 3.57 19.96
N ALA A 106 22.45 4.79 19.43
CA ALA A 106 23.14 5.09 18.17
C ALA A 106 24.64 4.78 18.18
N SER A 107 25.26 4.64 19.37
CA SER A 107 26.69 4.30 19.49
C SER A 107 26.99 2.81 19.30
N PHE A 108 25.97 1.94 19.27
CA PHE A 108 26.16 0.50 19.10
C PHE A 108 26.22 0.15 17.62
N GLN A 109 27.27 -0.55 17.20
CA GLN A 109 27.46 -0.97 15.80
C GLN A 109 26.29 -1.78 15.24
N ALA A 110 25.69 -2.68 16.03
CA ALA A 110 24.53 -3.47 15.59
C ALA A 110 23.34 -2.57 15.19
N ILE A 111 23.12 -1.47 15.92
CA ILE A 111 22.07 -0.49 15.61
C ILE A 111 22.45 0.31 14.35
N GLN A 112 23.71 0.73 14.24
CA GLN A 112 24.21 1.46 13.07
C GLN A 112 24.07 0.64 11.78
N HIS A 113 24.46 -0.64 11.80
CA HIS A 113 24.30 -1.55 10.67
C HIS A 113 22.82 -1.75 10.30
N SER A 114 21.96 -2.01 11.29
CA SER A 114 20.54 -2.16 11.04
C SER A 114 19.92 -0.89 10.44
N ALA A 115 20.29 0.30 10.93
CA ALA A 115 19.82 1.57 10.39
C ALA A 115 20.30 1.79 8.94
N SER A 116 21.55 1.45 8.64
CA SER A 116 22.12 1.53 7.29
C SER A 116 21.43 0.58 6.32
N ASP A 117 21.15 -0.64 6.73
CA ASP A 117 20.42 -1.63 5.92
C ASP A 117 19.00 -1.15 5.63
N MET A 118 18.29 -0.66 6.64
CA MET A 118 16.95 -0.09 6.46
C MET A 118 16.95 1.10 5.49
N TYR A 119 17.94 1.99 5.60
CA TYR A 119 18.08 3.13 4.71
C TYR A 119 18.35 2.73 3.27
N THR A 120 19.24 1.75 3.05
CA THR A 120 19.57 1.22 1.71
C THR A 120 18.33 0.60 1.06
N LYS A 121 17.63 -0.28 1.78
CA LYS A 121 16.40 -0.93 1.29
C LYS A 121 15.30 0.07 0.96
N LEU A 122 15.10 1.08 1.81
CA LEU A 122 14.14 2.15 1.57
C LEU A 122 14.51 2.97 0.34
N SER A 123 15.79 3.31 0.17
CA SER A 123 16.26 4.12 -0.94
C SER A 123 16.10 3.39 -2.28
N GLU A 124 16.50 2.13 -2.35
CA GLU A 124 16.30 1.29 -3.53
C GLU A 124 14.83 1.15 -3.90
N THR A 125 13.97 0.87 -2.91
CA THR A 125 12.53 0.71 -3.13
C THR A 125 11.90 2.00 -3.61
N ARG A 126 12.28 3.15 -3.01
CA ARG A 126 11.82 4.48 -3.40
C ARG A 126 12.18 4.81 -4.86
N GLU A 127 13.43 4.59 -5.25
CA GLU A 127 13.87 4.90 -6.62
C GLU A 127 13.21 3.98 -7.64
N PHE A 128 12.93 2.72 -7.29
CA PHE A 128 12.22 1.82 -8.17
C PHE A 128 10.74 2.22 -8.33
N VAL A 129 10.04 2.55 -7.26
CA VAL A 129 8.65 3.08 -7.32
C VAL A 129 8.62 4.39 -8.13
N ARG A 130 9.60 5.27 -7.93
CA ARG A 130 9.73 6.51 -8.70
C ARG A 130 10.00 6.25 -10.19
N TYR A 131 10.80 5.25 -10.52
CA TYR A 131 10.99 4.82 -11.91
C TYR A 131 9.66 4.38 -12.52
N CYS A 132 8.92 3.49 -11.85
CA CYS A 132 7.62 3.03 -12.31
C CYS A 132 6.62 4.18 -12.54
N SER A 133 6.63 5.21 -11.70
CA SER A 133 5.73 6.36 -11.83
C SER A 133 6.01 7.25 -13.05
N LYS A 134 7.14 7.07 -13.72
CA LYS A 134 7.53 7.81 -14.92
C LYS A 134 7.31 7.04 -16.22
N LEU A 135 6.90 5.79 -16.12
CA LEU A 135 6.63 4.99 -17.31
C LEU A 135 5.42 5.56 -18.05
N SER A 136 5.47 5.47 -19.37
CA SER A 136 4.30 5.79 -20.21
C SER A 136 3.18 4.77 -19.96
N ILE A 137 1.94 5.22 -20.11
CA ILE A 137 0.76 4.37 -20.06
C ILE A 137 0.80 3.25 -21.13
N ASP A 138 1.44 3.52 -22.27
CA ASP A 138 1.58 2.60 -23.39
C ASP A 138 2.79 1.68 -23.28
N ASP A 139 3.56 1.77 -22.17
CA ASP A 139 4.74 0.91 -21.97
C ASP A 139 4.27 -0.53 -21.71
N LYS A 140 4.63 -1.42 -22.63
CA LYS A 140 4.28 -2.85 -22.55
C LYS A 140 4.76 -3.54 -21.27
N ASN A 141 5.78 -2.98 -20.62
CA ASN A 141 6.33 -3.51 -19.38
C ASN A 141 5.75 -2.85 -18.13
N MET A 142 4.85 -1.87 -18.25
CA MET A 142 4.32 -1.13 -17.09
C MET A 142 3.72 -2.08 -16.05
N LYS A 143 2.87 -3.02 -16.46
CA LYS A 143 2.27 -4.02 -15.57
C LYS A 143 3.32 -4.83 -14.82
N LYS A 144 4.34 -5.30 -15.54
CA LYS A 144 5.46 -6.05 -14.98
C LYS A 144 6.23 -5.23 -13.94
N TYR A 145 6.60 -3.99 -14.25
CA TYR A 145 7.35 -3.15 -13.33
C TYR A 145 6.53 -2.73 -12.12
N VAL A 146 5.25 -2.44 -12.28
CA VAL A 146 4.34 -2.14 -11.15
C VAL A 146 4.19 -3.34 -10.22
N SER A 147 4.06 -4.56 -10.77
CA SER A 147 4.02 -5.79 -9.97
C SER A 147 5.34 -6.04 -9.22
N LEU A 148 6.48 -5.82 -9.86
CA LEU A 148 7.80 -5.90 -9.19
C LEU A 148 7.95 -4.85 -8.09
N ALA A 149 7.45 -3.63 -8.31
CA ALA A 149 7.45 -2.58 -7.28
C ALA A 149 6.59 -2.98 -6.08
N LYS A 150 5.44 -3.60 -6.30
CA LYS A 150 4.58 -4.11 -5.24
C LYS A 150 5.28 -5.20 -4.42
N ILE A 151 5.87 -6.21 -5.09
CA ILE A 151 6.65 -7.28 -4.43
C ILE A 151 7.76 -6.66 -3.57
N LYS A 152 8.56 -5.76 -4.16
CA LYS A 152 9.68 -5.11 -3.45
C LYS A 152 9.19 -4.29 -2.24
N CYS A 153 8.09 -3.54 -2.37
CA CYS A 153 7.48 -2.81 -1.25
C CYS A 153 7.03 -3.75 -0.14
N ASP A 154 6.32 -4.83 -0.48
CA ASP A 154 5.76 -5.76 0.50
C ASP A 154 6.85 -6.48 1.29
N GLU A 155 7.95 -6.84 0.64
CA GLU A 155 9.05 -7.57 1.27
C GLU A 155 9.98 -6.63 2.06
N GLU A 156 10.51 -5.59 1.42
CA GLU A 156 11.57 -4.79 2.02
C GLU A 156 11.02 -3.80 3.06
N LEU A 157 9.86 -3.18 2.82
CA LEU A 157 9.29 -2.23 3.78
C LEU A 157 8.71 -2.94 5.02
N SER A 158 8.27 -4.19 4.89
CA SER A 158 7.90 -5.02 6.04
C SER A 158 9.09 -5.32 6.95
N LYS A 159 10.30 -5.54 6.38
CA LYS A 159 11.53 -5.75 7.15
C LYS A 159 11.93 -4.47 7.91
N ILE A 160 11.74 -3.29 7.29
CA ILE A 160 11.96 -2.00 7.96
C ILE A 160 11.03 -1.84 9.16
N ALA A 161 9.74 -2.15 8.99
CA ALA A 161 8.78 -2.10 10.10
C ALA A 161 9.19 -3.04 11.24
N TRP A 162 9.55 -4.27 10.94
CA TRP A 162 10.00 -5.24 11.93
C TRP A 162 11.26 -4.79 12.68
N ASN A 163 12.30 -4.39 11.96
CA ASN A 163 13.56 -3.92 12.56
C ASN A 163 13.35 -2.68 13.42
N SER A 164 12.47 -1.78 13.00
CA SER A 164 12.12 -0.60 13.79
C SER A 164 11.48 -0.98 15.12
N HIS A 165 10.52 -1.92 15.15
CA HIS A 165 9.94 -2.43 16.39
C HIS A 165 10.97 -3.13 17.26
N GLN A 166 11.87 -3.91 16.68
CA GLN A 166 12.96 -4.57 17.41
C GLN A 166 13.88 -3.55 18.10
N ILE A 167 14.22 -2.45 17.43
CA ILE A 167 15.07 -1.38 17.98
C ILE A 167 14.36 -0.61 19.09
N HIS A 168 13.08 -0.32 18.94
CA HIS A 168 12.30 0.41 19.96
C HIS A 168 11.95 -0.47 21.18
N GLY A 169 11.82 -1.79 20.98
CA GLY A 169 11.32 -2.69 22.01
C GLY A 169 9.86 -2.38 22.37
N ALA A 170 9.52 -2.51 23.64
CA ALA A 170 8.12 -2.37 24.12
C ALA A 170 7.49 -1.01 23.79
N ILE A 171 8.25 0.09 23.81
CA ILE A 171 7.72 1.44 23.54
C ILE A 171 7.14 1.57 22.12
N GLY A 172 7.68 0.83 21.15
CA GLY A 172 7.19 0.84 19.76
C GLY A 172 5.75 0.35 19.60
N PHE A 173 5.23 -0.37 20.60
CA PHE A 173 3.85 -0.87 20.62
C PHE A 173 2.89 -0.01 21.44
N THR A 174 3.38 1.06 22.09
CA THR A 174 2.54 1.94 22.90
C THR A 174 1.80 2.97 22.02
N TRP A 175 0.62 3.37 22.49
CA TRP A 175 -0.16 4.41 21.83
C TRP A 175 0.54 5.77 21.87
N ASP A 176 1.22 6.08 22.96
CA ASP A 176 1.90 7.37 23.17
C ASP A 176 3.02 7.61 22.14
N TYR A 177 3.71 6.55 21.71
CA TYR A 177 4.78 6.66 20.72
C TYR A 177 4.27 6.61 19.27
N GLY A 178 3.23 5.84 19.00
CA GLY A 178 2.53 5.82 17.71
C GLY A 178 3.24 5.08 16.57
N LEU A 179 4.39 4.43 16.78
CA LEU A 179 5.10 3.67 15.73
C LEU A 179 4.19 2.58 15.13
N HIS A 180 3.46 1.86 15.96
CA HIS A 180 2.56 0.78 15.54
C HIS A 180 1.45 1.27 14.59
N LEU A 181 1.03 2.52 14.64
CA LEU A 181 0.03 3.07 13.72
C LEU A 181 0.58 3.10 12.29
N MET A 182 1.85 3.49 12.12
CA MET A 182 2.51 3.51 10.82
C MET A 182 2.74 2.09 10.29
N THR A 183 3.24 1.19 11.13
CA THR A 183 3.53 -0.19 10.71
C THR A 183 2.27 -0.99 10.41
N ARG A 184 1.15 -0.75 11.12
CA ARG A 184 -0.17 -1.29 10.77
C ARG A 184 -0.63 -0.86 9.38
N LYS A 185 -0.35 0.40 9.00
CA LYS A 185 -0.70 0.90 7.67
C LYS A 185 0.13 0.23 6.57
N LEU A 186 1.41 -0.06 6.82
CA LEU A 186 2.22 -0.87 5.91
C LEU A 186 1.65 -2.27 5.71
N LEU A 187 1.22 -2.93 6.79
CA LEU A 187 0.59 -4.25 6.72
C LEU A 187 -0.73 -4.21 5.94
N LEU A 188 -1.54 -3.18 6.14
CA LEU A 188 -2.76 -3.00 5.35
C LEU A 188 -2.45 -2.82 3.87
N ASN A 189 -1.50 -1.96 3.52
CA ASN A 189 -1.12 -1.73 2.13
C ASN A 189 -0.57 -2.99 1.44
N LYS A 190 0.10 -3.87 2.22
CA LYS A 190 0.57 -5.17 1.72
C LYS A 190 -0.58 -6.05 1.24
N SER A 191 -1.73 -6.05 1.92
CA SER A 191 -2.89 -6.88 1.56
C SER A 191 -3.77 -6.26 0.47
N LEU A 192 -3.61 -4.97 0.17
CA LEU A 192 -4.44 -4.28 -0.83
C LEU A 192 -3.96 -4.57 -2.26
N ASN A 193 -4.92 -4.85 -3.13
CA ASN A 193 -4.73 -5.12 -4.57
C ASN A 193 -3.78 -6.30 -4.86
N GLY A 194 -3.89 -7.34 -4.07
CA GLY A 194 -3.02 -8.52 -4.11
C GLY A 194 -1.74 -8.34 -3.30
N ASP A 195 -1.22 -9.45 -2.86
CA ASP A 195 0.05 -9.54 -2.14
C ASP A 195 1.22 -9.89 -3.07
N SER A 196 2.41 -10.06 -2.50
CA SER A 196 3.60 -10.43 -3.26
C SER A 196 3.47 -11.77 -3.99
N LEU A 197 2.65 -12.71 -3.48
CA LEU A 197 2.43 -14.01 -4.12
C LEU A 197 1.65 -13.84 -5.42
N LEU A 198 0.50 -13.14 -5.37
CA LEU A 198 -0.31 -12.85 -6.57
C LEU A 198 0.51 -12.09 -7.62
N HIS A 199 1.28 -11.10 -7.21
CA HIS A 199 2.11 -10.33 -8.13
C HIS A 199 3.28 -11.13 -8.71
N SER A 200 3.79 -12.14 -7.98
CA SER A 200 4.77 -13.09 -8.52
C SER A 200 4.19 -13.98 -9.62
N GLU A 201 2.94 -14.42 -9.48
CA GLU A 201 2.24 -15.19 -10.51
C GLU A 201 2.03 -14.37 -11.79
N ILE A 202 1.73 -13.07 -11.68
CA ILE A 202 1.64 -12.15 -12.82
C ILE A 202 2.96 -12.06 -13.61
N GLN A 203 4.10 -12.24 -12.94
CA GLN A 203 5.43 -12.21 -13.58
C GLN A 203 5.72 -13.45 -14.42
N LEU A 204 5.05 -14.56 -14.15
CA LEU A 204 5.27 -15.84 -14.84
C LEU A 204 4.43 -15.99 -16.12
N GLN A 205 3.52 -15.07 -16.39
CA GLN A 205 2.70 -14.98 -17.61
C GLN A 205 3.33 -14.03 -18.62
#